data_336b3dfcf341f514cbcdc0392266e87b
#
_entry.id   336b3dfcf341f514cbcdc0392266e87b
#
_cell.length_a   1.000
_cell.length_b   1.000
_cell.length_c   1.000
_cell.angle_alpha   90.00
_cell.angle_beta   90.00
_cell.angle_gamma   90.00
#
_symmetry.space_group_name_H-M   'P 1'
#
loop_
_entity.id
_entity.type
_entity.pdbx_description
1 polymer ?
#
loop_
_entity_poly.entity_id
_entity_poly.type
_entity_poly.pdbx_seq_one_letter_code
_entity_poly.pdbx_strand_id
1 'polypeptide(L)'
;MKIKTGNQNKRRFYDFILQALTYLSSGISVLVLVALFVFIFSRGWSSINMDLLTNNYWSENYNVEPVSEVADTTFERPADLSEEAYFSEKWGVAFVDHVNAHKEEMILVEYIDENSPLYAMSDVSIRSNPQDFTMQVGMQVSRLSYTNEQGDTQLAGIGGQTAQDVAQALDQATSVNSMFIQTTGGGIRGSIISKCYLLLVSLVIAIPVGVASAIYLNESARKAKFNMMLRSG
;
A
#
# COMPACT_ATOMS: atom_id res chain seq x y z
N MET A 1 73.90 -17.47 -22.64
CA MET A 1 72.59 -17.01 -23.14
C MET A 1 72.05 -15.95 -22.22
N LYS A 2 72.17 -14.62 -22.52
CA LYS A 2 71.76 -13.50 -21.64
C LYS A 2 70.25 -13.24 -21.93
N ILE A 3 69.41 -13.58 -21.00
CA ILE A 3 67.98 -13.27 -21.04
C ILE A 3 67.80 -11.78 -20.83
N LYS A 4 67.19 -11.08 -21.81
CA LYS A 4 66.92 -9.63 -21.79
C LYS A 4 65.90 -9.30 -20.66
N THR A 5 66.39 -8.77 -19.58
CA THR A 5 65.61 -8.34 -18.38
C THR A 5 64.85 -6.99 -18.54
N GLY A 6 64.91 -6.41 -19.76
CA GLY A 6 64.37 -5.06 -20.00
C GLY A 6 62.84 -4.91 -20.12
N ASN A 7 62.05 -5.98 -20.07
CA ASN A 7 60.63 -5.89 -20.35
C ASN A 7 59.70 -6.23 -19.16
N GLN A 8 60.26 -6.65 -18.02
CA GLN A 8 59.50 -7.03 -16.85
C GLN A 8 58.86 -5.84 -16.12
N ASN A 9 59.58 -4.70 -16.05
CA ASN A 9 59.04 -3.52 -15.38
C ASN A 9 57.90 -2.87 -16.17
N LYS A 10 57.93 -2.89 -17.49
CA LYS A 10 56.81 -2.38 -18.31
C LYS A 10 55.57 -3.29 -18.17
N ARG A 11 55.74 -4.60 -18.13
CA ARG A 11 54.63 -5.54 -17.91
C ARG A 11 53.98 -5.35 -16.54
N ARG A 12 54.81 -5.23 -15.48
CA ARG A 12 54.27 -4.97 -14.13
C ARG A 12 53.53 -3.63 -14.04
N PHE A 13 53.96 -2.62 -14.75
CA PHE A 13 53.31 -1.32 -14.79
C PHE A 13 51.96 -1.39 -15.53
N TYR A 14 51.89 -2.10 -16.66
CA TYR A 14 50.64 -2.35 -17.37
C TYR A 14 49.67 -3.20 -16.54
N ASP A 15 50.16 -4.24 -15.90
CA ASP A 15 49.33 -5.08 -15.01
C ASP A 15 48.78 -4.28 -13.84
N PHE A 16 49.57 -3.41 -13.25
CA PHE A 16 49.14 -2.52 -12.20
C PHE A 16 48.07 -1.53 -12.67
N ILE A 17 48.21 -0.91 -13.84
CA ILE A 17 47.19 0.00 -14.41
C ILE A 17 45.89 -0.77 -14.69
N LEU A 18 45.94 -1.93 -15.31
CA LEU A 18 44.76 -2.73 -15.57
C LEU A 18 44.06 -3.16 -14.28
N GLN A 19 44.84 -3.55 -13.29
CA GLN A 19 44.31 -3.93 -11.99
C GLN A 19 43.69 -2.74 -11.24
N ALA A 20 44.34 -1.57 -11.28
CA ALA A 20 43.81 -0.33 -10.73
C ALA A 20 42.52 0.11 -11.44
N LEU A 21 42.45 -0.01 -12.76
CA LEU A 21 41.25 0.28 -13.55
C LEU A 21 40.08 -0.65 -13.20
N THR A 22 40.39 -1.93 -13.00
CA THR A 22 39.38 -2.93 -12.58
C THR A 22 38.82 -2.62 -11.20
N TYR A 23 39.70 -2.30 -10.22
CA TYR A 23 39.26 -1.90 -8.89
C TYR A 23 38.48 -0.59 -8.90
N LEU A 24 38.90 0.37 -9.71
CA LEU A 24 38.20 1.66 -9.86
C LEU A 24 36.79 1.45 -10.43
N SER A 25 36.68 0.66 -11.51
CA SER A 25 35.39 0.34 -12.12
C SER A 25 34.45 -0.40 -11.16
N SER A 26 35.00 -1.39 -10.44
CA SER A 26 34.23 -2.11 -9.41
C SER A 26 33.80 -1.20 -8.27
N GLY A 27 34.71 -0.33 -7.81
CA GLY A 27 34.40 0.65 -6.77
C GLY A 27 33.31 1.65 -7.16
N ILE A 28 33.36 2.14 -8.40
CA ILE A 28 32.31 3.03 -8.94
C ILE A 28 30.97 2.31 -8.96
N SER A 29 30.93 1.04 -9.43
CA SER A 29 29.69 0.25 -9.47
C SER A 29 29.07 0.09 -8.07
N VAL A 30 29.88 -0.26 -7.07
CA VAL A 30 29.43 -0.38 -5.70
C VAL A 30 28.94 0.97 -5.15
N LEU A 31 29.67 2.05 -5.43
CA LEU A 31 29.30 3.40 -4.99
C LEU A 31 27.95 3.83 -5.58
N VAL A 32 27.73 3.59 -6.88
CA VAL A 32 26.44 3.89 -7.53
C VAL A 32 25.33 3.05 -6.92
N LEU A 33 25.55 1.77 -6.65
CA LEU A 33 24.57 0.90 -6.01
C LEU A 33 24.19 1.42 -4.62
N VAL A 34 25.19 1.77 -3.80
CA VAL A 34 24.96 2.32 -2.45
C VAL A 34 24.23 3.67 -2.53
N ALA A 35 24.63 4.54 -3.46
CA ALA A 35 23.97 5.83 -3.65
C ALA A 35 22.50 5.67 -4.05
N LEU A 36 22.18 4.74 -4.95
CA LEU A 36 20.80 4.42 -5.30
C LEU A 36 20.02 3.88 -4.10
N PHE A 37 20.62 3.01 -3.31
CA PHE A 37 19.99 2.47 -2.11
C PHE A 37 19.67 3.57 -1.11
N VAL A 38 20.62 4.43 -0.80
CA VAL A 38 20.44 5.58 0.08
C VAL A 38 19.38 6.53 -0.46
N PHE A 39 19.38 6.80 -1.76
CA PHE A 39 18.38 7.67 -2.40
C PHE A 39 16.97 7.09 -2.26
N ILE A 40 16.78 5.81 -2.58
CA ILE A 40 15.47 5.14 -2.47
C ILE A 40 14.98 5.14 -1.02
N PHE A 41 15.85 4.78 -0.07
CA PHE A 41 15.49 4.75 1.35
C PHE A 41 15.17 6.15 1.90
N SER A 42 15.97 7.16 1.56
CA SER A 42 15.75 8.53 2.05
C SER A 42 14.42 9.12 1.55
N ARG A 43 13.99 8.75 0.35
CA ARG A 43 12.71 9.21 -0.21
C ARG A 43 11.52 8.35 0.20
N GLY A 44 11.73 7.05 0.36
CA GLY A 44 10.66 6.11 0.67
C GLY A 44 10.39 5.91 2.16
N TRP A 45 11.30 6.33 3.05
CA TRP A 45 11.21 6.04 4.48
C TRP A 45 9.94 6.60 5.13
N SER A 46 9.57 7.84 4.78
CA SER A 46 8.38 8.50 5.30
C SER A 46 7.06 7.85 4.84
N SER A 47 7.09 7.07 3.76
CA SER A 47 5.91 6.37 3.23
C SER A 47 5.74 4.97 3.82
N ILE A 48 6.71 4.48 4.60
CA ILE A 48 6.66 3.17 5.25
C ILE A 48 5.95 3.34 6.59
N ASN A 49 4.64 3.11 6.58
CA ASN A 49 3.80 3.07 7.77
C ASN A 49 3.04 1.73 7.83
N MET A 50 2.34 1.48 8.94
CA MET A 50 1.55 0.26 9.10
C MET A 50 0.41 0.18 8.08
N ASP A 51 -0.17 1.32 7.72
CA ASP A 51 -1.26 1.37 6.74
C ASP A 51 -0.82 0.89 5.36
N LEU A 52 0.42 1.23 4.94
CA LEU A 52 1.01 0.69 3.71
C LEU A 52 1.06 -0.84 3.70
N LEU A 53 1.34 -1.46 4.85
CA LEU A 53 1.45 -2.93 4.98
C LEU A 53 0.11 -3.63 5.10
N THR A 54 -0.87 -2.98 5.72
CA THR A 54 -2.17 -3.58 6.06
C THR A 54 -3.28 -3.28 5.08
N ASN A 55 -3.22 -2.14 4.36
CA ASN A 55 -4.24 -1.74 3.40
C ASN A 55 -4.10 -2.46 2.06
N ASN A 56 -5.22 -2.56 1.35
CA ASN A 56 -5.26 -3.08 -0.01
C ASN A 56 -4.67 -2.06 -1.00
N TYR A 57 -4.18 -2.55 -2.14
CA TYR A 57 -3.63 -1.68 -3.19
C TYR A 57 -4.71 -0.82 -3.86
N TRP A 58 -5.87 -1.41 -4.13
CA TRP A 58 -6.99 -0.74 -4.79
C TRP A 58 -7.88 -0.05 -3.77
N SER A 59 -8.28 1.17 -4.07
CA SER A 59 -9.42 1.80 -3.41
C SER A 59 -10.71 1.26 -4.01
N GLU A 60 -11.65 0.90 -3.17
CA GLU A 60 -12.98 0.46 -3.56
C GLU A 60 -13.96 1.61 -3.35
N ASN A 61 -14.85 1.80 -4.30
CA ASN A 61 -15.84 2.88 -4.27
C ASN A 61 -17.20 2.27 -3.96
N TYR A 62 -17.87 2.85 -3.00
CA TYR A 62 -19.20 2.44 -2.55
C TYR A 62 -20.18 3.60 -2.66
N ASN A 63 -21.38 3.32 -3.16
CA ASN A 63 -22.49 4.24 -3.04
C ASN A 63 -23.43 3.67 -1.99
N VAL A 64 -23.49 4.32 -0.83
CA VAL A 64 -24.20 3.77 0.34
C VAL A 64 -25.38 4.64 0.72
N GLU A 65 -26.42 4.00 1.21
CA GLU A 65 -27.64 4.62 1.71
C GLU A 65 -27.85 4.17 3.17
N PRO A 66 -28.22 5.07 4.10
CA PRO A 66 -28.55 4.69 5.46
C PRO A 66 -29.74 3.72 5.49
N VAL A 67 -29.64 2.71 6.32
CA VAL A 67 -30.73 1.75 6.55
C VAL A 67 -31.72 2.28 7.60
N SER A 68 -31.24 3.09 8.53
CA SER A 68 -31.99 3.64 9.63
C SER A 68 -32.31 5.12 9.41
N GLU A 69 -33.51 5.55 9.82
CA GLU A 69 -33.82 6.98 9.93
C GLU A 69 -33.05 7.58 11.10
N VAL A 70 -32.87 8.90 11.06
CA VAL A 70 -32.22 9.65 12.13
C VAL A 70 -32.99 9.45 13.44
N ALA A 71 -32.34 8.90 14.44
CA ALA A 71 -32.87 8.93 15.78
C ALA A 71 -32.78 10.35 16.33
N ASP A 72 -33.78 10.82 17.12
CA ASP A 72 -33.73 12.08 17.84
C ASP A 72 -32.70 12.07 19.02
N THR A 73 -31.56 11.43 18.80
CA THR A 73 -30.48 11.29 19.78
C THR A 73 -29.33 12.19 19.38
N THR A 74 -28.82 12.95 20.34
CA THR A 74 -27.61 13.74 20.18
C THR A 74 -26.43 12.90 20.69
N PHE A 75 -25.36 12.83 19.90
CA PHE A 75 -24.15 12.14 20.26
C PHE A 75 -23.17 13.06 20.97
N GLU A 76 -22.47 12.56 21.96
CA GLU A 76 -21.41 13.31 22.64
C GLU A 76 -20.08 13.19 21.87
N ARG A 77 -19.36 14.32 21.77
CA ARG A 77 -18.03 14.32 21.17
C ARG A 77 -17.07 13.50 22.02
N PRO A 78 -16.37 12.47 21.47
CA PRO A 78 -15.36 11.72 22.19
C PRO A 78 -14.21 12.60 22.68
N ALA A 79 -13.69 12.30 23.89
CA ALA A 79 -12.60 13.06 24.48
C ALA A 79 -11.23 12.83 23.81
N ASP A 80 -11.07 11.72 23.10
CA ASP A 80 -9.88 11.30 22.39
C ASP A 80 -9.84 11.74 20.92
N LEU A 81 -10.89 12.45 20.45
CA LEU A 81 -10.96 12.96 19.10
C LEU A 81 -9.98 14.12 18.91
N SER A 82 -9.29 14.16 17.77
CA SER A 82 -8.32 15.22 17.47
C SER A 82 -8.98 16.61 17.47
N GLU A 83 -8.18 17.65 17.76
CA GLU A 83 -8.66 19.04 17.71
C GLU A 83 -9.01 19.50 16.28
N GLU A 84 -8.44 18.85 15.27
CA GLU A 84 -8.65 19.15 13.85
C GLU A 84 -9.89 18.45 13.28
N ALA A 85 -10.50 17.53 14.03
CA ALA A 85 -11.69 16.82 13.59
C ALA A 85 -12.97 17.63 13.80
N TYR A 86 -13.81 17.62 12.81
CA TYR A 86 -15.14 18.24 12.83
C TYR A 86 -16.20 17.18 13.10
N PHE A 87 -16.84 17.26 14.26
CA PHE A 87 -17.81 16.27 14.74
C PHE A 87 -19.24 16.75 14.52
N SER A 88 -20.08 15.90 13.93
CA SER A 88 -21.52 16.09 13.84
C SER A 88 -22.21 15.44 15.03
N GLU A 89 -22.79 16.25 15.92
CA GLU A 89 -23.52 15.79 17.11
C GLU A 89 -24.82 15.04 16.76
N LYS A 90 -25.41 15.38 15.63
CA LYS A 90 -26.66 14.78 15.16
C LYS A 90 -26.45 13.38 14.58
N TRP A 91 -25.30 13.14 13.97
CA TRP A 91 -25.02 11.90 13.25
C TRP A 91 -23.94 11.03 13.90
N GLY A 92 -23.27 11.53 14.96
CA GLY A 92 -22.25 10.75 15.70
C GLY A 92 -21.06 10.36 14.85
N VAL A 93 -20.62 11.22 13.93
CA VAL A 93 -19.49 10.99 13.03
C VAL A 93 -18.57 12.20 13.02
N ALA A 94 -17.27 11.98 12.94
CA ALA A 94 -16.28 13.04 12.79
C ALA A 94 -15.47 12.87 11.51
N PHE A 95 -15.15 14.01 10.91
CA PHE A 95 -14.34 14.09 9.69
C PHE A 95 -13.10 14.94 9.93
N VAL A 96 -12.04 14.62 9.19
CA VAL A 96 -10.78 15.35 9.18
C VAL A 96 -10.32 15.57 7.75
N ASP A 97 -9.73 16.75 7.52
CA ASP A 97 -9.06 17.03 6.24
C ASP A 97 -7.69 16.34 6.20
N HIS A 98 -7.45 15.60 5.15
CA HIS A 98 -6.20 14.88 4.94
C HIS A 98 -5.63 15.18 3.55
N VAL A 99 -4.31 15.25 3.45
CA VAL A 99 -3.60 15.40 2.17
C VAL A 99 -2.81 14.12 1.89
N ASN A 100 -3.14 13.46 0.79
CA ASN A 100 -2.45 12.23 0.41
C ASN A 100 -1.01 12.49 -0.13
N ALA A 101 -0.27 11.42 -0.39
CA ALA A 101 1.10 11.50 -0.94
C ALA A 101 1.17 12.18 -2.32
N HIS A 102 0.06 12.26 -3.04
CA HIS A 102 -0.06 12.95 -4.35
C HIS A 102 -0.49 14.41 -4.22
N LYS A 103 -0.60 14.94 -2.99
CA LYS A 103 -1.06 16.29 -2.65
C LYS A 103 -2.53 16.56 -3.04
N GLU A 104 -3.34 15.52 -3.04
CA GLU A 104 -4.78 15.64 -3.20
C GLU A 104 -5.43 15.76 -1.83
N GLU A 105 -6.31 16.74 -1.69
CA GLU A 105 -7.10 16.96 -0.49
C GLU A 105 -8.25 15.95 -0.46
N MET A 106 -8.46 15.33 0.69
CA MET A 106 -9.50 14.35 0.91
C MET A 106 -10.09 14.49 2.32
N ILE A 107 -11.35 14.13 2.45
CA ILE A 107 -12.06 14.14 3.72
C ILE A 107 -12.14 12.70 4.23
N LEU A 108 -11.53 12.43 5.38
CA LEU A 108 -11.54 11.11 6.00
C LEU A 108 -12.48 11.07 7.20
N VAL A 109 -13.07 9.88 7.41
CA VAL A 109 -13.80 9.59 8.65
C VAL A 109 -12.76 9.32 9.73
N GLU A 110 -12.74 10.14 10.78
CA GLU A 110 -11.86 9.98 11.93
C GLU A 110 -12.52 9.20 13.06
N TYR A 111 -13.83 9.38 13.22
CA TYR A 111 -14.62 8.67 14.23
C TYR A 111 -16.03 8.40 13.72
N ILE A 112 -16.61 7.32 14.15
CA ILE A 112 -18.02 7.01 13.99
C ILE A 112 -18.53 6.21 15.20
N ASP A 113 -19.68 6.62 15.75
CA ASP A 113 -20.35 5.92 16.83
C ASP A 113 -21.07 4.67 16.29
N GLU A 114 -21.01 3.55 17.01
CA GLU A 114 -21.67 2.30 16.60
C GLU A 114 -23.20 2.42 16.54
N ASN A 115 -23.77 3.37 17.27
CA ASN A 115 -25.21 3.66 17.24
C ASN A 115 -25.60 4.70 16.19
N SER A 116 -24.63 5.24 15.46
CA SER A 116 -24.88 6.19 14.38
C SER A 116 -25.68 5.54 13.25
N PRO A 117 -26.69 6.23 12.69
CA PRO A 117 -27.40 5.77 11.48
C PRO A 117 -26.47 5.58 10.27
N LEU A 118 -25.29 6.22 10.29
CA LEU A 118 -24.26 6.09 9.24
C LEU A 118 -23.27 4.95 9.50
N TYR A 119 -23.36 4.28 10.65
CA TYR A 119 -22.47 3.14 10.94
C TYR A 119 -22.80 1.93 10.09
N ALA A 120 -24.08 1.51 10.09
CA ALA A 120 -24.56 0.40 9.28
C ALA A 120 -25.42 0.94 8.13
N MET A 121 -24.94 0.78 6.92
CA MET A 121 -25.57 1.27 5.70
C MET A 121 -25.75 0.14 4.70
N SER A 122 -26.42 0.43 3.60
CA SER A 122 -26.57 -0.49 2.46
C SER A 122 -25.76 0.02 1.27
N ASP A 123 -24.86 -0.81 0.74
CA ASP A 123 -24.20 -0.52 -0.53
C ASP A 123 -25.14 -0.78 -1.69
N VAL A 124 -25.52 0.28 -2.35
CA VAL A 124 -26.42 0.28 -3.52
C VAL A 124 -25.68 0.49 -4.84
N SER A 125 -24.38 0.32 -4.85
CA SER A 125 -23.56 0.41 -6.09
C SER A 125 -24.08 -0.53 -7.16
N ILE A 126 -24.59 -1.71 -6.74
CA ILE A 126 -25.35 -2.65 -7.57
C ILE A 126 -26.78 -2.70 -7.05
N ARG A 127 -27.66 -1.84 -7.57
CA ARG A 127 -29.05 -1.72 -7.12
C ARG A 127 -29.86 -3.02 -7.11
N SER A 128 -29.51 -3.98 -7.97
CA SER A 128 -30.17 -5.29 -8.03
C SER A 128 -29.75 -6.24 -6.90
N ASN A 129 -28.68 -5.93 -6.19
CA ASN A 129 -28.16 -6.75 -5.10
C ASN A 129 -27.47 -5.86 -4.04
N PRO A 130 -28.28 -5.13 -3.23
CA PRO A 130 -27.74 -4.35 -2.13
C PRO A 130 -26.99 -5.23 -1.13
N GLN A 131 -25.88 -4.75 -0.60
CA GLN A 131 -25.07 -5.47 0.38
C GLN A 131 -24.92 -4.65 1.66
N ASP A 132 -24.79 -5.35 2.78
CA ASP A 132 -24.53 -4.69 4.05
C ASP A 132 -23.16 -3.99 3.99
N PHE A 133 -23.14 -2.74 4.39
CA PHE A 133 -21.94 -1.91 4.45
C PHE A 133 -21.78 -1.33 5.85
N THR A 134 -20.57 -1.40 6.38
CA THR A 134 -20.22 -0.79 7.66
C THR A 134 -19.17 0.28 7.43
N MET A 135 -19.49 1.52 7.84
CA MET A 135 -18.54 2.62 7.77
C MET A 135 -17.39 2.40 8.76
N GLN A 136 -16.17 2.63 8.33
CA GLN A 136 -14.96 2.47 9.14
C GLN A 136 -14.14 3.75 9.17
N VAL A 137 -13.41 3.93 10.24
CA VAL A 137 -12.41 5.00 10.37
C VAL A 137 -11.36 4.88 9.27
N GLY A 138 -10.96 6.01 8.70
CA GLY A 138 -10.01 6.07 7.59
C GLY A 138 -10.63 5.97 6.19
N MET A 139 -11.93 5.74 6.07
CA MET A 139 -12.62 5.82 4.78
C MET A 139 -12.75 7.28 4.31
N GLN A 140 -12.63 7.49 3.02
CA GLN A 140 -12.78 8.79 2.40
C GLN A 140 -14.24 9.04 2.02
N VAL A 141 -14.76 10.22 2.36
CA VAL A 141 -16.06 10.71 1.90
C VAL A 141 -15.82 11.64 0.71
N SER A 142 -16.35 11.26 -0.45
CA SER A 142 -16.18 12.04 -1.69
C SER A 142 -17.42 12.82 -2.07
N ARG A 143 -18.58 12.42 -1.58
CA ARG A 143 -19.85 13.11 -1.81
C ARG A 143 -20.89 12.66 -0.80
N LEU A 144 -21.61 13.61 -0.26
CA LEU A 144 -22.77 13.42 0.61
C LEU A 144 -23.99 14.06 -0.06
N SER A 145 -25.06 13.30 -0.26
CA SER A 145 -26.36 13.81 -0.68
C SER A 145 -27.30 13.76 0.52
N TYR A 146 -27.87 14.89 0.89
CA TYR A 146 -28.75 15.00 2.03
C TYR A 146 -29.94 15.91 1.73
N THR A 147 -30.99 15.78 2.52
CA THR A 147 -32.17 16.65 2.47
C THR A 147 -32.12 17.60 3.66
N ASN A 148 -32.25 18.91 3.40
CA ASN A 148 -32.26 19.94 4.44
C ASN A 148 -33.63 20.07 5.08
N GLU A 149 -33.77 20.98 6.08
CA GLU A 149 -35.05 21.24 6.76
C GLU A 149 -36.13 21.82 5.84
N GLN A 150 -35.74 22.42 4.72
CA GLN A 150 -36.67 22.95 3.72
C GLN A 150 -37.18 21.86 2.74
N GLY A 151 -36.67 20.65 2.84
CA GLY A 151 -37.01 19.53 1.95
C GLY A 151 -36.25 19.53 0.65
N ASP A 152 -35.22 20.39 0.50
CA ASP A 152 -34.39 20.46 -0.70
C ASP A 152 -33.21 19.48 -0.59
N THR A 153 -32.91 18.79 -1.68
CA THR A 153 -31.74 17.92 -1.77
C THR A 153 -30.48 18.77 -2.03
N GLN A 154 -29.53 18.65 -1.14
CA GLN A 154 -28.24 19.34 -1.19
C GLN A 154 -27.09 18.34 -1.33
N LEU A 155 -25.93 18.81 -1.77
CA LEU A 155 -24.72 18.03 -1.90
C LEU A 155 -23.58 18.66 -1.10
N ALA A 156 -22.81 17.85 -0.39
CA ALA A 156 -21.61 18.25 0.31
C ALA A 156 -20.45 17.28 0.01
N GLY A 157 -19.23 17.65 0.36
CA GLY A 157 -18.02 16.86 0.08
C GLY A 157 -17.55 16.92 -1.37
N ILE A 158 -18.01 17.93 -2.13
CA ILE A 158 -17.66 18.10 -3.55
C ILE A 158 -16.51 19.10 -3.68
N GLY A 159 -15.55 18.80 -4.50
CA GLY A 159 -14.44 19.61 -4.99
C GLY A 159 -14.08 20.89 -4.23
N GLY A 160 -13.11 20.84 -3.31
CA GLY A 160 -12.64 21.99 -2.55
C GLY A 160 -13.42 22.30 -1.26
N GLN A 161 -14.44 21.51 -0.90
CA GLN A 161 -15.08 21.57 0.41
C GLN A 161 -14.23 20.82 1.44
N THR A 162 -14.32 21.26 2.68
CA THR A 162 -13.55 20.77 3.83
C THR A 162 -14.36 19.79 4.68
N ALA A 163 -13.69 19.09 5.59
CA ALA A 163 -14.33 18.26 6.61
C ALA A 163 -15.35 19.06 7.44
N GLN A 164 -15.08 20.35 7.69
CA GLN A 164 -15.99 21.25 8.37
C GLN A 164 -17.30 21.43 7.59
N ASP A 165 -17.22 21.63 6.28
CA ASP A 165 -18.41 21.82 5.43
C ASP A 165 -19.31 20.58 5.44
N VAL A 166 -18.70 19.38 5.43
CA VAL A 166 -19.43 18.10 5.49
C VAL A 166 -20.09 17.89 6.84
N ALA A 167 -19.40 18.19 7.95
CA ALA A 167 -19.97 18.08 9.29
C ALA A 167 -21.16 19.06 9.47
N GLN A 168 -21.02 20.31 9.04
CA GLN A 168 -22.09 21.30 9.09
C GLN A 168 -23.28 20.92 8.19
N ALA A 169 -23.03 20.34 7.02
CA ALA A 169 -24.07 19.84 6.14
C ALA A 169 -24.88 18.72 6.79
N LEU A 170 -24.20 17.80 7.49
CA LEU A 170 -24.85 16.75 8.28
C LEU A 170 -25.68 17.30 9.41
N ASP A 171 -25.20 18.28 10.16
CA ASP A 171 -25.99 18.89 11.25
C ASP A 171 -27.27 19.58 10.75
N GLN A 172 -27.26 20.12 9.52
CA GLN A 172 -28.42 20.67 8.85
C GLN A 172 -29.32 19.64 8.16
N ALA A 173 -28.81 18.42 7.97
CA ALA A 173 -29.53 17.37 7.27
C ALA A 173 -30.70 16.84 8.12
N THR A 174 -31.87 16.75 7.52
CA THR A 174 -33.02 16.03 8.08
C THR A 174 -32.92 14.53 7.76
N SER A 175 -32.38 14.20 6.58
CA SER A 175 -32.08 12.83 6.17
C SER A 175 -30.84 12.81 5.25
N VAL A 176 -30.09 11.74 5.32
CA VAL A 176 -29.03 11.44 4.35
C VAL A 176 -29.61 10.52 3.29
N ASN A 177 -29.50 10.95 2.03
CA ASN A 177 -30.04 10.18 0.91
C ASN A 177 -29.03 9.15 0.40
N SER A 178 -27.78 9.56 0.21
CA SER A 178 -26.69 8.68 -0.17
C SER A 178 -25.32 9.29 0.12
N MET A 179 -24.35 8.44 0.33
CA MET A 179 -22.95 8.85 0.47
C MET A 179 -22.08 8.07 -0.54
N PHE A 180 -21.14 8.77 -1.13
CA PHE A 180 -20.11 8.13 -1.94
C PHE A 180 -18.84 8.02 -1.10
N ILE A 181 -18.52 6.78 -0.73
CA ILE A 181 -17.43 6.44 0.16
C ILE A 181 -16.37 5.66 -0.61
N GLN A 182 -15.13 5.96 -0.31
CA GLN A 182 -14.00 5.30 -0.93
C GLN A 182 -13.08 4.74 0.17
N THR A 183 -12.68 3.48 0.05
CA THR A 183 -11.63 2.95 0.92
C THR A 183 -10.28 3.55 0.54
N THR A 184 -9.46 3.83 1.55
CA THR A 184 -8.09 4.28 1.29
C THR A 184 -7.30 3.14 0.65
N GLY A 185 -6.89 3.36 -0.60
CA GLY A 185 -6.00 2.46 -1.32
C GLY A 185 -4.52 2.74 -1.02
N GLY A 186 -3.63 2.19 -1.83
CA GLY A 186 -2.18 2.46 -1.77
C GLY A 186 -1.39 1.50 -0.88
N GLY A 187 -2.03 0.50 -0.28
CA GLY A 187 -1.34 -0.54 0.48
C GLY A 187 -0.69 -1.61 -0.41
N ILE A 188 0.30 -2.32 0.13
CA ILE A 188 1.04 -3.39 -0.56
C ILE A 188 0.68 -4.80 -0.06
N ARG A 189 -0.32 -4.91 0.82
CA ARG A 189 -0.73 -6.18 1.44
C ARG A 189 -0.97 -7.28 0.40
N GLY A 190 -1.77 -7.00 -0.64
CA GLY A 190 -2.05 -7.97 -1.69
C GLY A 190 -0.80 -8.43 -2.44
N SER A 191 0.12 -7.50 -2.71
CA SER A 191 1.40 -7.80 -3.37
C SER A 191 2.31 -8.66 -2.49
N ILE A 192 2.35 -8.42 -1.18
CA ILE A 192 3.12 -9.23 -0.22
C ILE A 192 2.56 -10.65 -0.17
N ILE A 193 1.24 -10.80 0.04
CA ILE A 193 0.58 -12.10 0.12
C ILE A 193 0.80 -12.90 -1.17
N SER A 194 0.61 -12.28 -2.34
CA SER A 194 0.82 -12.93 -3.63
C SER A 194 2.26 -13.41 -3.82
N LYS A 195 3.24 -12.61 -3.42
CA LYS A 195 4.66 -13.00 -3.49
C LYS A 195 5.01 -14.11 -2.51
N CYS A 196 4.49 -14.06 -1.29
CA CYS A 196 4.68 -15.13 -0.30
C CYS A 196 4.08 -16.46 -0.81
N TYR A 197 2.88 -16.40 -1.39
CA TYR A 197 2.24 -17.57 -1.98
C TYR A 197 3.07 -18.15 -3.13
N LEU A 198 3.52 -17.31 -4.07
CA LEU A 198 4.34 -17.73 -5.21
C LEU A 198 5.68 -18.32 -4.76
N LEU A 199 6.32 -17.74 -3.75
CA LEU A 199 7.55 -18.27 -3.16
C LEU A 199 7.31 -19.63 -2.52
N LEU A 200 6.21 -19.80 -1.78
CA LEU A 200 5.87 -21.07 -1.14
C LEU A 200 5.63 -22.16 -2.17
N VAL A 201 4.85 -21.88 -3.23
CA VAL A 201 4.57 -22.83 -4.31
C VAL A 201 5.85 -23.21 -5.04
N SER A 202 6.70 -22.24 -5.37
CA SER A 202 7.98 -22.51 -6.05
C SER A 202 8.92 -23.34 -5.18
N LEU A 203 8.94 -23.12 -3.87
CA LEU A 203 9.75 -23.89 -2.91
C LEU A 203 9.29 -25.35 -2.83
N VAL A 204 7.96 -25.56 -2.77
CA VAL A 204 7.35 -26.91 -2.73
C VAL A 204 7.74 -27.73 -3.99
N ILE A 205 7.89 -27.08 -5.12
CA ILE A 205 8.33 -27.75 -6.36
C ILE A 205 9.86 -27.89 -6.41
N ALA A 206 10.59 -26.84 -6.05
CA ALA A 206 12.04 -26.80 -6.20
C ALA A 206 12.77 -27.76 -5.23
N ILE A 207 12.28 -27.90 -3.99
CA ILE A 207 12.91 -28.78 -3.00
C ILE A 207 12.90 -30.24 -3.45
N PRO A 208 11.77 -30.88 -3.84
CA PRO A 208 11.77 -32.26 -4.28
C PRO A 208 12.65 -32.50 -5.52
N VAL A 209 12.59 -31.56 -6.49
CA VAL A 209 13.43 -31.67 -7.72
C VAL A 209 14.91 -31.51 -7.38
N GLY A 210 15.26 -30.54 -6.50
CA GLY A 210 16.64 -30.34 -6.05
C GLY A 210 17.20 -31.57 -5.31
N VAL A 211 16.41 -32.11 -4.36
CA VAL A 211 16.78 -33.30 -3.60
C VAL A 211 16.92 -34.52 -4.53
N ALA A 212 15.96 -34.74 -5.42
CA ALA A 212 16.02 -35.83 -6.39
C ALA A 212 17.25 -35.71 -7.29
N SER A 213 17.57 -34.53 -7.79
CA SER A 213 18.76 -34.25 -8.59
C SER A 213 20.04 -34.49 -7.81
N ALA A 214 20.11 -34.07 -6.55
CA ALA A 214 21.27 -34.27 -5.69
C ALA A 214 21.51 -35.75 -5.39
N ILE A 215 20.45 -36.52 -5.10
CA ILE A 215 20.53 -37.97 -4.90
C ILE A 215 21.00 -38.65 -6.19
N TYR A 216 20.40 -38.30 -7.34
CA TYR A 216 20.78 -38.83 -8.63
C TYR A 216 22.26 -38.57 -8.94
N LEU A 217 22.76 -37.35 -8.77
CA LEU A 217 24.15 -36.99 -9.00
C LEU A 217 25.10 -37.70 -8.04
N ASN A 218 24.73 -37.90 -6.80
CA ASN A 218 25.59 -38.56 -5.82
C ASN A 218 25.65 -40.07 -6.00
N GLU A 219 24.53 -40.70 -6.34
CA GLU A 219 24.44 -42.17 -6.39
C GLU A 219 24.61 -42.76 -7.79
N SER A 220 24.02 -42.16 -8.80
CA SER A 220 24.05 -42.69 -10.19
C SER A 220 25.23 -42.19 -11.01
N ALA A 221 25.67 -40.94 -10.83
CA ALA A 221 26.83 -40.40 -11.55
C ALA A 221 28.16 -41.04 -11.11
N ARG A 222 28.22 -41.65 -9.93
CA ARG A 222 29.38 -42.42 -9.45
C ARG A 222 29.61 -43.68 -10.26
N LYS A 223 28.60 -44.24 -10.94
CA LYS A 223 28.65 -45.46 -11.75
C LYS A 223 28.66 -45.23 -13.26
N ALA A 224 28.43 -44.03 -13.74
CA ALA A 224 28.30 -43.77 -15.17
C ALA A 224 29.61 -43.28 -15.80
N LYS A 225 29.88 -43.74 -17.03
CA LYS A 225 30.99 -43.31 -17.91
C LYS A 225 31.09 -41.78 -18.11
N PHE A 226 30.11 -41.02 -17.69
CA PHE A 226 30.04 -39.56 -17.75
C PHE A 226 31.11 -38.90 -16.86
N ASN A 227 31.48 -39.52 -15.73
CA ASN A 227 32.55 -39.04 -14.86
C ASN A 227 33.95 -39.19 -15.50
N MET A 228 34.10 -40.10 -16.49
CA MET A 228 35.34 -40.29 -17.18
C MET A 228 35.57 -39.20 -18.25
N MET A 229 34.48 -38.68 -18.83
CA MET A 229 34.55 -37.61 -19.84
C MET A 229 34.85 -36.24 -19.24
N LEU A 230 34.37 -35.96 -18.04
CA LEU A 230 34.65 -34.71 -17.32
C LEU A 230 36.03 -34.67 -16.63
N ARG A 231 36.68 -35.84 -16.51
CA ARG A 231 38.00 -35.96 -15.87
C ARG A 231 39.14 -35.99 -16.88
N SER A 232 38.82 -36.10 -18.17
CA SER A 232 39.82 -36.13 -19.28
C SER A 232 39.87 -34.85 -20.11
N GLY A 233 39.13 -33.80 -19.74
CA GLY A 233 39.23 -32.41 -20.22
C GLY A 233 39.77 -31.53 -19.09
#